data_7af1dad9b535c923a91762ac7aac2666
#
_entry.id   7af1dad9b535c923a91762ac7aac2666
#
_cell.length_a   1.000
_cell.length_b   1.000
_cell.length_c   1.000
_cell.angle_alpha   90.00
_cell.angle_beta   90.00
_cell.angle_gamma   90.00
#
_symmetry.space_group_name_H-M   'P 1'
#
loop_
_entity.id
_entity.type
_entity.pdbx_description
1 polymer ?
#
loop_
_entity_poly.entity_id
_entity_poly.type
_entity_poly.pdbx_seq_one_letter_code
_entity_poly.pdbx_strand_id
1 'polypeptide(L)'
;MIPIRDVNPSRSTPIVNYLIIATCVIVFINELTLGPAIRRFFMLYGIVPIRYIRPDVAAHFTFTSQLIPFFSAMFIHGGWLHLIGNMWTLYIFGDNVEHALGHLRYLVFYILSGIIASLIHIVTNPFSPVPTVGASGAIAGVMGAYMFLYPRAKILALVPIFFFITFVEVPAVIFIGLWFILQFYSGTLSIIAGSGAYGGIAWWAHIGGFIGGVILLKILKPRYE
;
A
#
# COMPACT_ATOMS: atom_id res chain seq x y z
N MET A 1 -9.14 11.95 10.09
CA MET A 1 -10.16 12.03 9.00
C MET A 1 -10.23 10.67 8.32
N ILE A 2 -11.44 10.12 8.17
CA ILE A 2 -11.68 8.83 7.53
C ILE A 2 -12.35 9.10 6.18
N PRO A 3 -11.77 8.71 5.03
CA PRO A 3 -12.41 8.91 3.73
C PRO A 3 -13.60 7.97 3.62
N ILE A 4 -14.75 8.49 3.18
CA ILE A 4 -15.97 7.72 2.98
C ILE A 4 -16.16 7.37 1.50
N ARG A 5 -15.96 8.34 0.64
CA ARG A 5 -16.00 8.18 -0.82
C ARG A 5 -15.31 9.38 -1.48
N ASP A 6 -14.89 9.21 -2.71
CA ASP A 6 -14.64 10.37 -3.58
C ASP A 6 -15.94 10.81 -4.29
N VAL A 7 -15.90 12.00 -4.90
CA VAL A 7 -17.02 12.57 -5.65
C VAL A 7 -16.73 12.53 -7.14
N ASN A 8 -15.71 11.76 -7.56
CA ASN A 8 -15.27 11.66 -8.94
C ASN A 8 -15.75 10.33 -9.55
N PRO A 9 -16.83 10.31 -10.35
CA PRO A 9 -17.39 9.06 -10.85
C PRO A 9 -16.46 8.38 -11.85
N SER A 10 -16.14 7.12 -11.62
CA SER A 10 -15.51 6.25 -12.60
C SER A 10 -16.51 5.91 -13.73
N ARG A 11 -16.04 5.91 -14.98
CA ARG A 11 -16.87 5.61 -16.16
C ARG A 11 -16.73 4.17 -16.65
N SER A 12 -15.87 3.38 -16.04
CA SER A 12 -15.64 1.98 -16.39
C SER A 12 -15.71 1.09 -15.15
N THR A 13 -16.12 -0.15 -15.32
CA THR A 13 -16.10 -1.15 -14.25
C THR A 13 -14.65 -1.45 -13.86
N PRO A 14 -14.24 -1.26 -12.59
CA PRO A 14 -12.86 -1.45 -12.16
C PRO A 14 -12.57 -2.93 -11.84
N ILE A 15 -12.49 -3.76 -12.90
CA ILE A 15 -12.39 -5.22 -12.79
C ILE A 15 -11.14 -5.65 -12.04
N VAL A 16 -9.98 -5.08 -12.38
CA VAL A 16 -8.69 -5.45 -11.77
C VAL A 16 -8.65 -5.02 -10.31
N ASN A 17 -9.19 -3.83 -9.99
CA ASN A 17 -9.27 -3.34 -8.63
C ASN A 17 -10.10 -4.28 -7.75
N TYR A 18 -11.25 -4.73 -8.25
CA TYR A 18 -12.09 -5.69 -7.53
C TYR A 18 -11.43 -7.07 -7.41
N LEU A 19 -10.69 -7.53 -8.43
CA LEU A 19 -9.94 -8.78 -8.35
C LEU A 19 -8.82 -8.71 -7.31
N ILE A 20 -8.10 -7.59 -7.20
CA ILE A 20 -7.09 -7.38 -6.17
C ILE A 20 -7.73 -7.42 -4.78
N ILE A 21 -8.84 -6.70 -4.57
CA ILE A 21 -9.60 -6.69 -3.31
C ILE A 21 -10.05 -8.12 -2.96
N ALA A 22 -10.67 -8.82 -3.90
CA ALA A 22 -11.13 -10.19 -3.68
C ALA A 22 -9.97 -11.13 -3.33
N THR A 23 -8.82 -11.01 -4.02
CA THR A 23 -7.63 -11.81 -3.73
C THR A 23 -7.12 -11.55 -2.30
N CYS A 24 -7.01 -10.29 -1.87
CA CYS A 24 -6.61 -9.95 -0.51
C CYS A 24 -7.57 -10.56 0.54
N VAL A 25 -8.88 -10.49 0.31
CA VAL A 25 -9.89 -11.06 1.20
C VAL A 25 -9.77 -12.58 1.27
N ILE A 26 -9.63 -13.26 0.12
CA ILE A 26 -9.48 -14.73 0.06
C ILE A 26 -8.20 -15.17 0.78
N VAL A 27 -7.07 -14.50 0.54
CA VAL A 27 -5.80 -14.78 1.23
C VAL A 27 -5.97 -14.61 2.73
N PHE A 28 -6.60 -13.51 3.17
CA PHE A 28 -6.81 -13.25 4.59
C PHE A 28 -7.72 -14.30 5.27
N ILE A 29 -8.77 -14.76 4.60
CA ILE A 29 -9.61 -15.86 5.12
C ILE A 29 -8.75 -17.13 5.32
N ASN A 30 -7.85 -17.43 4.37
CA ASN A 30 -6.92 -18.55 4.55
C ASN A 30 -5.93 -18.31 5.71
N GLU A 31 -5.43 -17.09 5.90
CA GLU A 31 -4.56 -16.75 7.04
C GLU A 31 -5.23 -17.05 8.38
N LEU A 32 -6.55 -16.81 8.52
CA LEU A 32 -7.30 -17.11 9.75
C LEU A 32 -7.32 -18.61 10.09
N THR A 33 -7.13 -19.49 9.10
CA THR A 33 -7.10 -20.94 9.30
C THR A 33 -5.75 -21.47 9.77
N LEU A 34 -4.67 -20.68 9.65
CA LEU A 34 -3.29 -21.12 9.90
C LEU A 34 -2.95 -21.26 11.39
N GLY A 35 -3.73 -20.66 12.28
CA GLY A 35 -3.47 -20.72 13.72
C GLY A 35 -2.01 -20.37 14.06
N PRO A 36 -1.28 -21.20 14.83
CA PRO A 36 0.12 -20.93 15.21
C PRO A 36 1.10 -20.85 14.03
N ALA A 37 0.76 -21.43 12.87
CA ALA A 37 1.61 -21.40 11.67
C ALA A 37 1.65 -20.01 10.98
N ILE A 38 0.77 -19.08 11.35
CA ILE A 38 0.68 -17.75 10.77
C ILE A 38 2.01 -16.99 10.83
N ARG A 39 2.75 -17.11 11.94
CA ARG A 39 4.06 -16.45 12.09
C ARG A 39 5.06 -16.95 11.04
N ARG A 40 5.12 -18.26 10.80
CA ARG A 40 5.98 -18.87 9.78
C ARG A 40 5.55 -18.43 8.38
N PHE A 41 4.24 -18.36 8.14
CA PHE A 41 3.68 -17.87 6.88
C PHE A 41 4.15 -16.43 6.57
N PHE A 42 4.04 -15.50 7.52
CA PHE A 42 4.52 -14.13 7.35
C PHE A 42 6.05 -14.07 7.12
N MET A 43 6.82 -14.93 7.79
CA MET A 43 8.28 -15.00 7.58
C MET A 43 8.64 -15.52 6.20
N LEU A 44 7.85 -16.39 5.59
CA LEU A 44 8.13 -16.96 4.26
C LEU A 44 7.66 -16.05 3.13
N TYR A 45 6.48 -15.45 3.27
CA TYR A 45 5.77 -14.75 2.19
C TYR A 45 5.73 -13.22 2.36
N GLY A 46 6.10 -12.69 3.51
CA GLY A 46 6.30 -11.26 3.76
C GLY A 46 7.72 -10.81 3.42
N ILE A 47 7.89 -9.50 3.27
CA ILE A 47 9.21 -8.88 3.09
C ILE A 47 9.91 -8.84 4.45
N VAL A 48 11.03 -9.54 4.58
CA VAL A 48 11.90 -9.51 5.76
C VAL A 48 13.23 -8.87 5.35
N PRO A 49 13.47 -7.59 5.65
CA PRO A 49 14.60 -6.83 5.09
C PRO A 49 15.97 -7.49 5.29
N ILE A 50 16.25 -8.01 6.48
CA ILE A 50 17.54 -8.63 6.81
C ILE A 50 17.90 -9.80 5.86
N ARG A 51 16.90 -10.49 5.26
CA ARG A 51 17.11 -11.58 4.30
C ARG A 51 17.81 -11.12 3.01
N TYR A 52 17.69 -9.84 2.66
CA TYR A 52 18.21 -9.28 1.42
C TYR A 52 19.55 -8.58 1.60
N ILE A 53 19.94 -8.30 2.84
CA ILE A 53 21.13 -7.50 3.15
C ILE A 53 22.24 -8.36 3.76
N ARG A 54 21.90 -9.34 4.61
CA ARG A 54 22.90 -10.18 5.30
C ARG A 54 23.15 -11.48 4.52
N PRO A 55 24.39 -11.72 4.01
CA PRO A 55 24.71 -12.92 3.22
C PRO A 55 24.51 -14.23 3.98
N ASP A 56 24.83 -14.26 5.29
CA ASP A 56 24.62 -15.43 6.14
C ASP A 56 23.14 -15.80 6.28
N VAL A 57 22.25 -14.81 6.36
CA VAL A 57 20.80 -15.04 6.36
C VAL A 57 20.31 -15.40 4.97
N ALA A 58 20.76 -14.69 3.94
CA ALA A 58 20.39 -14.93 2.55
C ALA A 58 20.69 -16.36 2.08
N ALA A 59 21.81 -16.95 2.54
CA ALA A 59 22.24 -18.29 2.18
C ALA A 59 21.24 -19.41 2.55
N HIS A 60 20.32 -19.16 3.48
CA HIS A 60 19.25 -20.10 3.86
C HIS A 60 18.04 -20.09 2.92
N PHE A 61 18.03 -19.23 1.91
CA PHE A 61 16.91 -19.04 0.99
C PHE A 61 17.33 -19.23 -0.47
N THR A 62 16.50 -19.93 -1.25
CA THR A 62 16.70 -20.03 -2.70
C THR A 62 16.36 -18.69 -3.37
N PHE A 63 16.85 -18.47 -4.58
CA PHE A 63 16.52 -17.27 -5.37
C PHE A 63 15.00 -17.07 -5.51
N THR A 64 14.26 -18.13 -5.84
CA THR A 64 12.81 -18.10 -5.98
C THR A 64 12.13 -17.70 -4.66
N SER A 65 12.55 -18.27 -3.53
CA SER A 65 11.97 -17.94 -2.22
C SER A 65 12.26 -16.50 -1.78
N GLN A 66 13.31 -15.87 -2.33
CA GLN A 66 13.56 -14.44 -2.11
C GLN A 66 12.74 -13.53 -3.03
N LEU A 67 12.34 -14.00 -4.23
CA LEU A 67 11.50 -13.21 -5.15
C LEU A 67 10.03 -13.25 -4.79
N ILE A 68 9.50 -14.37 -4.31
CA ILE A 68 8.08 -14.55 -3.98
C ILE A 68 7.54 -13.43 -3.08
N PRO A 69 8.23 -12.99 -2.00
CA PRO A 69 7.72 -11.95 -1.10
C PRO A 69 7.43 -10.61 -1.77
N PHE A 70 8.14 -10.25 -2.84
CA PHE A 70 7.85 -9.00 -3.57
C PHE A 70 6.46 -8.96 -4.19
N PHE A 71 5.87 -10.14 -4.42
CA PHE A 71 4.51 -10.28 -4.95
C PHE A 71 3.52 -10.66 -3.86
N SER A 72 3.83 -11.68 -3.06
CA SER A 72 2.89 -12.23 -2.08
C SER A 72 2.59 -11.26 -0.94
N ALA A 73 3.57 -10.50 -0.48
CA ALA A 73 3.39 -9.57 0.65
C ALA A 73 2.27 -8.55 0.43
N MET A 74 2.01 -8.17 -0.83
CA MET A 74 0.94 -7.23 -1.19
C MET A 74 -0.48 -7.76 -0.95
N PHE A 75 -0.64 -9.08 -0.79
CA PHE A 75 -1.95 -9.73 -0.62
C PHE A 75 -2.18 -10.26 0.80
N ILE A 76 -1.16 -10.22 1.64
CA ILE A 76 -1.15 -10.73 3.02
C ILE A 76 -1.46 -9.59 3.99
N HIS A 77 -2.24 -9.84 5.05
CA HIS A 77 -2.64 -8.80 6.00
C HIS A 77 -2.53 -9.27 7.45
N GLY A 78 -1.90 -8.46 8.30
CA GLY A 78 -1.63 -8.78 9.71
C GLY A 78 -2.84 -8.71 10.65
N GLY A 79 -4.07 -8.46 10.14
CA GLY A 79 -5.30 -8.42 10.95
C GLY A 79 -6.44 -7.67 10.27
N TRP A 80 -7.63 -7.75 10.87
CA TRP A 80 -8.88 -7.22 10.31
C TRP A 80 -8.83 -5.72 9.98
N LEU A 81 -8.36 -4.88 10.90
CA LEU A 81 -8.28 -3.43 10.67
C LEU A 81 -7.31 -3.09 9.55
N HIS A 82 -6.22 -3.86 9.43
CA HIS A 82 -5.24 -3.71 8.35
C HIS A 82 -5.86 -4.05 6.99
N LEU A 83 -6.56 -5.19 6.89
CA LEU A 83 -7.27 -5.56 5.66
C LEU A 83 -8.33 -4.53 5.30
N ILE A 84 -9.24 -4.22 6.25
CA ILE A 84 -10.37 -3.31 5.99
C ILE A 84 -9.86 -1.94 5.55
N GLY A 85 -8.86 -1.37 6.23
CA GLY A 85 -8.29 -0.07 5.87
C GLY A 85 -7.68 -0.05 4.47
N ASN A 86 -6.96 -1.11 4.11
CA ASN A 86 -6.39 -1.27 2.77
C ASN A 86 -7.46 -1.42 1.70
N MET A 87 -8.41 -2.34 1.88
CA MET A 87 -9.46 -2.58 0.88
C MET A 87 -10.38 -1.38 0.73
N TRP A 88 -10.69 -0.70 1.81
CA TRP A 88 -11.46 0.53 1.80
C TRP A 88 -10.77 1.65 1.01
N THR A 89 -9.48 1.86 1.26
CA THR A 89 -8.69 2.86 0.53
C THR A 89 -8.58 2.50 -0.96
N LEU A 90 -8.33 1.24 -1.26
CA LEU A 90 -8.24 0.76 -2.64
C LEU A 90 -9.58 0.87 -3.37
N TYR A 91 -10.69 0.62 -2.69
CA TYR A 91 -12.04 0.78 -3.23
C TYR A 91 -12.34 2.24 -3.61
N ILE A 92 -11.93 3.23 -2.76
CA ILE A 92 -12.19 4.65 -2.99
C ILE A 92 -11.35 5.23 -4.13
N PHE A 93 -10.07 4.85 -4.24
CA PHE A 93 -9.13 5.51 -5.15
C PHE A 93 -8.76 4.67 -6.37
N GLY A 94 -8.89 3.35 -6.27
CA GLY A 94 -8.39 2.43 -7.29
C GLY A 94 -9.18 2.45 -8.59
N ASP A 95 -10.50 2.59 -8.53
CA ASP A 95 -11.38 2.59 -9.69
C ASP A 95 -11.07 3.72 -10.68
N ASN A 96 -10.81 4.91 -10.19
CA ASN A 96 -10.47 6.07 -11.00
C ASN A 96 -9.08 5.96 -11.63
N VAL A 97 -8.10 5.37 -10.91
CA VAL A 97 -6.77 5.13 -11.45
C VAL A 97 -6.80 4.01 -12.49
N GLU A 98 -7.57 2.94 -12.24
CA GLU A 98 -7.78 1.88 -13.24
C GLU A 98 -8.46 2.43 -14.49
N HIS A 99 -9.47 3.29 -14.34
CA HIS A 99 -10.12 3.95 -15.47
C HIS A 99 -9.13 4.75 -16.32
N ALA A 100 -8.23 5.50 -15.67
CA ALA A 100 -7.25 6.34 -16.36
C ALA A 100 -6.13 5.56 -17.06
N LEU A 101 -5.73 4.41 -16.52
CA LEU A 101 -4.65 3.58 -17.06
C LEU A 101 -5.16 2.47 -17.98
N GLY A 102 -6.39 2.01 -17.80
CA GLY A 102 -6.91 0.76 -18.33
C GLY A 102 -6.47 -0.46 -17.51
N HIS A 103 -7.21 -1.55 -17.63
CA HIS A 103 -7.11 -2.74 -16.74
C HIS A 103 -5.68 -3.31 -16.64
N LEU A 104 -5.05 -3.62 -17.79
CA LEU A 104 -3.73 -4.28 -17.79
C LEU A 104 -2.63 -3.37 -17.26
N ARG A 105 -2.64 -2.08 -17.66
CA ARG A 105 -1.63 -1.12 -17.16
C ARG A 105 -1.82 -0.84 -15.68
N TYR A 106 -3.05 -0.84 -15.18
CA TYR A 106 -3.34 -0.70 -13.76
C TYR A 106 -2.80 -1.88 -12.95
N LEU A 107 -2.96 -3.13 -13.44
CA LEU A 107 -2.37 -4.31 -12.79
C LEU A 107 -0.83 -4.20 -12.69
N VAL A 108 -0.18 -3.86 -13.81
CA VAL A 108 1.27 -3.66 -13.85
C VAL A 108 1.69 -2.51 -12.92
N PHE A 109 0.95 -1.41 -12.95
CA PHE A 109 1.17 -0.26 -12.08
C PHE A 109 1.10 -0.64 -10.60
N TYR A 110 0.06 -1.37 -10.18
CA TYR A 110 -0.14 -1.80 -8.80
C TYR A 110 1.01 -2.69 -8.32
N ILE A 111 1.38 -3.70 -9.12
CA ILE A 111 2.47 -4.63 -8.80
C ILE A 111 3.80 -3.87 -8.69
N LEU A 112 4.14 -3.04 -9.68
CA LEU A 112 5.39 -2.29 -9.68
C LEU A 112 5.46 -1.28 -8.52
N SER A 113 4.35 -0.63 -8.18
CA SER A 113 4.27 0.26 -7.02
C SER A 113 4.58 -0.49 -5.72
N GLY A 114 4.05 -1.70 -5.55
CA GLY A 114 4.33 -2.54 -4.38
C GLY A 114 5.76 -3.06 -4.33
N ILE A 115 6.35 -3.39 -5.48
CA ILE A 115 7.78 -3.79 -5.56
C ILE A 115 8.68 -2.61 -5.17
N ILE A 116 8.43 -1.41 -5.70
CA ILE A 116 9.18 -0.20 -5.34
C ILE A 116 9.04 0.09 -3.84
N ALA A 117 7.83 -0.01 -3.30
CA ALA A 117 7.59 0.15 -1.86
C ALA A 117 8.42 -0.83 -1.03
N SER A 118 8.45 -2.11 -1.42
CA SER A 118 9.23 -3.16 -0.77
C SER A 118 10.74 -2.89 -0.82
N LEU A 119 11.25 -2.47 -1.98
CA LEU A 119 12.67 -2.12 -2.14
C LEU A 119 13.08 -0.94 -1.25
N ILE A 120 12.27 0.12 -1.21
CA ILE A 120 12.53 1.28 -0.35
C ILE A 120 12.48 0.86 1.13
N HIS A 121 11.52 0.00 1.51
CA HIS A 121 11.45 -0.52 2.89
C HIS A 121 12.70 -1.32 3.27
N ILE A 122 13.21 -2.19 2.39
CA ILE A 122 14.44 -2.95 2.62
C ILE A 122 15.63 -2.02 2.84
N VAL A 123 15.79 -1.01 1.97
CA VAL A 123 16.91 -0.07 2.04
C VAL A 123 16.85 0.81 3.30
N THR A 124 15.67 1.21 3.72
CA THR A 124 15.50 2.08 4.91
C THR A 124 15.47 1.31 6.24
N ASN A 125 15.28 -0.02 6.20
CA ASN A 125 15.23 -0.89 7.39
C ASN A 125 16.11 -2.14 7.24
N PRO A 126 17.39 -2.03 6.81
CA PRO A 126 18.19 -3.13 6.27
C PRO A 126 18.38 -4.30 7.24
N PHE A 127 18.36 -4.05 8.55
CA PHE A 127 18.59 -5.07 9.57
C PHE A 127 17.32 -5.53 10.28
N SER A 128 16.15 -5.12 9.82
CA SER A 128 14.88 -5.54 10.43
C SER A 128 14.61 -7.02 10.19
N PRO A 129 14.41 -7.83 11.25
CA PRO A 129 13.99 -9.21 11.14
C PRO A 129 12.45 -9.35 11.08
N VAL A 130 11.72 -8.24 11.13
CA VAL A 130 10.26 -8.22 11.19
C VAL A 130 9.68 -8.34 9.78
N PRO A 131 8.79 -9.31 9.52
CA PRO A 131 8.13 -9.42 8.23
C PRO A 131 7.16 -8.25 8.01
N THR A 132 7.26 -7.63 6.86
CA THR A 132 6.35 -6.58 6.39
C THR A 132 5.37 -7.18 5.39
N VAL A 133 4.08 -7.00 5.64
CA VAL A 133 2.97 -7.49 4.83
C VAL A 133 1.94 -6.38 4.65
N GLY A 134 1.17 -6.43 3.58
CA GLY A 134 0.06 -5.51 3.31
C GLY A 134 0.10 -4.90 1.91
N ALA A 135 -1.08 -4.63 1.38
CA ALA A 135 -1.29 -3.94 0.11
C ALA A 135 -0.85 -2.46 0.16
N SER A 136 -0.64 -1.91 1.35
CA SER A 136 -0.56 -0.46 1.61
C SER A 136 0.55 0.27 0.84
N GLY A 137 1.67 -0.40 0.55
CA GLY A 137 2.74 0.17 -0.29
C GLY A 137 2.29 0.40 -1.74
N ALA A 138 1.60 -0.58 -2.34
CA ALA A 138 1.01 -0.45 -3.67
C ALA A 138 -0.15 0.57 -3.69
N ILE A 139 -1.00 0.55 -2.65
CA ILE A 139 -2.10 1.49 -2.46
C ILE A 139 -1.58 2.94 -2.31
N ALA A 140 -0.45 3.13 -1.65
CA ALA A 140 0.20 4.44 -1.60
C ALA A 140 0.53 4.95 -3.01
N GLY A 141 0.98 4.07 -3.90
CA GLY A 141 1.18 4.38 -5.32
C GLY A 141 -0.14 4.78 -6.01
N VAL A 142 -1.22 4.04 -5.75
CA VAL A 142 -2.57 4.38 -6.27
C VAL A 142 -3.02 5.75 -5.78
N MET A 143 -2.84 6.06 -4.49
CA MET A 143 -3.17 7.38 -3.92
C MET A 143 -2.31 8.50 -4.56
N GLY A 144 -1.03 8.24 -4.78
CA GLY A 144 -0.14 9.17 -5.48
C GLY A 144 -0.62 9.46 -6.91
N ALA A 145 -0.94 8.41 -7.66
CA ALA A 145 -1.49 8.54 -9.01
C ALA A 145 -2.83 9.29 -9.02
N TYR A 146 -3.75 8.95 -8.11
CA TYR A 146 -5.03 9.62 -7.97
C TYR A 146 -4.87 11.12 -7.72
N MET A 147 -3.99 11.51 -6.79
CA MET A 147 -3.74 12.91 -6.46
C MET A 147 -3.26 13.72 -7.68
N PHE A 148 -2.43 13.12 -8.55
CA PHE A 148 -1.95 13.80 -9.75
C PHE A 148 -2.96 13.79 -10.91
N LEU A 149 -3.80 12.76 -11.01
CA LEU A 149 -4.86 12.68 -12.02
C LEU A 149 -6.03 13.62 -11.70
N TYR A 150 -6.40 13.69 -10.42
CA TYR A 150 -7.63 14.33 -9.95
C TYR A 150 -7.40 15.25 -8.75
N PRO A 151 -6.48 16.24 -8.83
CA PRO A 151 -6.07 17.05 -7.67
C PRO A 151 -7.20 17.86 -7.04
N ARG A 152 -8.22 18.21 -7.85
CA ARG A 152 -9.39 19.00 -7.41
C ARG A 152 -10.62 18.15 -7.11
N ALA A 153 -10.56 16.83 -7.34
CA ALA A 153 -11.64 15.93 -6.95
C ALA A 153 -11.87 16.04 -5.43
N LYS A 154 -13.11 15.97 -5.01
CA LYS A 154 -13.44 16.08 -3.59
C LYS A 154 -13.55 14.70 -2.96
N ILE A 155 -13.03 14.57 -1.77
CA ILE A 155 -13.14 13.39 -0.93
C ILE A 155 -14.05 13.75 0.22
N LEU A 156 -15.18 13.04 0.32
CA LEU A 156 -16.05 13.14 1.50
C LEU A 156 -15.37 12.41 2.66
N ALA A 157 -14.95 13.15 3.64
CA ALA A 157 -14.29 12.62 4.82
C ALA A 157 -15.14 12.80 6.08
N LEU A 158 -15.17 11.77 6.91
CA LEU A 158 -15.71 11.82 8.26
C LEU A 158 -14.65 12.40 9.18
N VAL A 159 -15.00 13.47 9.88
CA VAL A 159 -14.12 14.16 10.82
C VAL A 159 -14.77 14.15 12.20
N PRO A 160 -14.21 13.42 13.17
CA PRO A 160 -14.63 13.53 14.55
C PRO A 160 -14.09 14.86 15.13
N ILE A 161 -14.98 15.72 15.62
CA ILE A 161 -14.64 16.96 16.30
C ILE A 161 -15.22 16.87 17.71
N PHE A 162 -14.38 16.58 18.71
CA PHE A 162 -14.78 16.30 20.09
C PHE A 162 -15.86 15.20 20.16
N PHE A 163 -17.10 15.57 20.50
CA PHE A 163 -18.25 14.65 20.62
C PHE A 163 -19.14 14.62 19.37
N PHE A 164 -18.82 15.41 18.35
CA PHE A 164 -19.61 15.50 17.13
C PHE A 164 -18.91 14.82 15.97
N ILE A 165 -19.68 14.16 15.11
CA ILE A 165 -19.20 13.62 13.84
C ILE A 165 -19.72 14.54 12.73
N THR A 166 -18.82 15.05 11.92
CA THR A 166 -19.17 15.86 10.76
C THR A 166 -18.61 15.27 9.49
N PHE A 167 -19.23 15.57 8.36
CA PHE A 167 -18.77 15.21 7.04
C PHE A 167 -18.29 16.44 6.30
N VAL A 168 -17.07 16.38 5.79
CA VAL A 168 -16.43 17.51 5.10
C VAL A 168 -15.92 17.03 3.74
N GLU A 169 -16.20 17.80 2.70
CA GLU A 169 -15.60 17.60 1.39
C GLU A 169 -14.23 18.29 1.32
N VAL A 170 -13.18 17.48 1.17
CA VAL A 170 -11.80 17.96 1.13
C VAL A 170 -11.21 17.67 -0.26
N PRO A 171 -10.56 18.64 -0.91
CA PRO A 171 -9.83 18.37 -2.16
C PRO A 171 -8.80 17.24 -2.00
N ALA A 172 -8.71 16.35 -3.00
CA ALA A 172 -7.84 15.18 -2.96
C ALA A 172 -6.38 15.54 -2.67
N VAL A 173 -5.90 16.63 -3.27
CA VAL A 173 -4.52 17.11 -3.03
C VAL A 173 -4.26 17.44 -1.56
N ILE A 174 -5.25 17.97 -0.86
CA ILE A 174 -5.13 18.29 0.57
C ILE A 174 -5.22 17.00 1.40
N PHE A 175 -6.23 16.18 1.15
CA PHE A 175 -6.45 14.94 1.91
C PHE A 175 -5.25 13.98 1.80
N ILE A 176 -4.85 13.67 0.57
CA ILE A 176 -3.74 12.74 0.28
C ILE A 176 -2.39 13.37 0.62
N GLY A 177 -2.23 14.68 0.40
CA GLY A 177 -1.01 15.41 0.76
C GLY A 177 -0.77 15.41 2.27
N LEU A 178 -1.79 15.67 3.09
CA LEU A 178 -1.69 15.56 4.55
C LEU A 178 -1.37 14.13 4.99
N TRP A 179 -2.02 13.13 4.38
CA TRP A 179 -1.69 11.74 4.64
C TRP A 179 -0.21 11.44 4.33
N PHE A 180 0.31 11.89 3.20
CA PHE A 180 1.71 11.70 2.81
C PHE A 180 2.68 12.39 3.77
N ILE A 181 2.39 13.63 4.19
CA ILE A 181 3.20 14.36 5.18
C ILE A 181 3.25 13.58 6.50
N LEU A 182 2.14 13.02 6.95
CA LEU A 182 2.10 12.20 8.16
C LEU A 182 2.94 10.92 8.01
N GLN A 183 2.95 10.29 6.82
CA GLN A 183 3.82 9.14 6.57
C GLN A 183 5.30 9.54 6.68
N PHE A 184 5.67 10.66 6.06
CA PHE A 184 7.04 11.17 6.06
C PHE A 184 7.51 11.53 7.49
N TYR A 185 6.69 12.23 8.24
CA TYR A 185 6.97 12.60 9.63
C TYR A 185 7.14 11.35 10.51
N SER A 186 6.21 10.40 10.44
CA SER A 186 6.27 9.16 11.22
C SER A 186 7.45 8.27 10.81
N GLY A 187 7.76 8.21 9.51
CA GLY A 187 8.93 7.50 8.99
C GLY A 187 10.24 8.07 9.49
N THR A 188 10.36 9.39 9.52
CA THR A 188 11.54 10.08 10.04
C THR A 188 11.71 9.85 11.54
N LEU A 189 10.64 9.95 12.32
CA LEU A 189 10.66 9.65 13.75
C LEU A 189 11.06 8.20 14.03
N SER A 190 10.60 7.24 13.20
CA SER A 190 10.95 5.83 13.36
C SER A 190 12.44 5.56 13.19
N ILE A 191 13.12 6.29 12.31
CA ILE A 191 14.57 6.19 12.16
C ILE A 191 15.30 6.78 13.38
N ILE A 192 14.87 7.94 13.87
CA ILE A 192 15.50 8.63 15.01
C ILE A 192 15.36 7.82 16.30
N ALA A 193 14.20 7.21 16.51
CA ALA A 193 13.90 6.45 17.74
C ALA A 193 14.41 5.00 17.72
N GLY A 194 14.98 4.54 16.60
CA GLY A 194 15.40 3.14 16.41
C GLY A 194 14.26 2.21 16.00
N SER A 195 14.58 1.21 15.20
CA SER A 195 13.65 0.33 14.48
C SER A 195 12.67 -0.51 15.32
N GLY A 196 12.67 -0.39 16.63
CA GLY A 196 11.76 -1.10 17.54
C GLY A 196 10.69 -0.24 18.21
N ALA A 197 10.78 1.08 18.13
CA ALA A 197 9.99 1.98 18.98
C ALA A 197 8.56 2.30 18.43
N TYR A 198 8.32 2.13 17.14
CA TYR A 198 7.04 2.50 16.49
C TYR A 198 6.44 1.30 15.74
N GLY A 199 5.95 0.34 16.48
CA GLY A 199 5.04 -0.75 16.17
C GLY A 199 4.62 -1.01 14.72
N GLY A 200 5.48 -1.66 13.92
CA GLY A 200 5.02 -2.48 12.79
C GLY A 200 4.52 -1.77 11.53
N ILE A 201 4.44 -0.45 11.45
CA ILE A 201 4.02 0.25 10.24
C ILE A 201 5.24 0.58 9.37
N ALA A 202 5.17 0.16 8.11
CA ALA A 202 6.24 0.36 7.13
C ALA A 202 6.12 1.75 6.45
N TRP A 203 6.34 2.83 7.21
CA TRP A 203 6.19 4.21 6.74
C TRP A 203 6.95 4.48 5.44
N TRP A 204 8.18 4.03 5.36
CA TRP A 204 9.04 4.22 4.18
C TRP A 204 8.58 3.41 2.97
N ALA A 205 7.91 2.27 3.17
CA ALA A 205 7.24 1.58 2.08
C ALA A 205 6.10 2.43 1.48
N HIS A 206 5.32 3.12 2.33
CA HIS A 206 4.27 4.02 1.86
C HIS A 206 4.85 5.21 1.07
N ILE A 207 5.92 5.83 1.57
CA ILE A 207 6.60 6.93 0.87
C ILE A 207 7.16 6.45 -0.47
N GLY A 208 7.85 5.32 -0.49
CA GLY A 208 8.41 4.72 -1.69
C GLY A 208 7.36 4.35 -2.72
N GLY A 209 6.27 3.71 -2.26
CA GLY A 209 5.13 3.37 -3.11
C GLY A 209 4.46 4.59 -3.71
N PHE A 210 4.23 5.63 -2.91
CA PHE A 210 3.62 6.89 -3.36
C PHE A 210 4.45 7.57 -4.45
N ILE A 211 5.74 7.79 -4.21
CA ILE A 211 6.66 8.43 -5.18
C ILE A 211 6.79 7.54 -6.43
N GLY A 212 6.98 6.23 -6.23
CA GLY A 212 7.05 5.25 -7.31
C GLY A 212 5.79 5.26 -8.17
N GLY A 213 4.61 5.32 -7.55
CA GLY A 213 3.33 5.42 -8.25
C GLY A 213 3.20 6.69 -9.09
N VAL A 214 3.63 7.83 -8.58
CA VAL A 214 3.65 9.10 -9.36
C VAL A 214 4.58 8.98 -10.59
N ILE A 215 5.74 8.34 -10.43
CA ILE A 215 6.67 8.12 -11.55
C ILE A 215 6.07 7.14 -12.56
N LEU A 216 5.55 6.01 -12.09
CA LEU A 216 4.93 4.97 -12.94
C LEU A 216 3.71 5.49 -13.69
N LEU A 217 2.92 6.38 -13.08
CA LEU A 217 1.79 7.03 -13.76
C LEU A 217 2.25 7.75 -15.02
N LYS A 218 3.35 8.51 -14.96
CA LYS A 218 3.88 9.24 -16.12
C LYS A 218 4.35 8.32 -17.24
N ILE A 219 4.80 7.11 -16.89
CA ILE A 219 5.32 6.11 -17.84
C ILE A 219 4.17 5.32 -18.47
N LEU A 220 3.20 4.89 -17.65
CA LEU A 220 2.15 3.94 -18.04
C LEU A 220 0.86 4.61 -18.54
N LYS A 221 0.64 5.91 -18.23
CA LYS A 221 -0.55 6.61 -18.70
C LYS A 221 -0.59 6.65 -20.24
N PRO A 222 -1.70 6.25 -20.88
CA PRO A 222 -1.85 6.36 -22.32
C PRO A 222 -1.63 7.81 -22.76
N ARG A 223 -0.82 8.01 -23.80
CA ARG A 223 -0.80 9.28 -24.53
C ARG A 223 -1.97 9.22 -25.48
N TYR A 224 -3.03 9.93 -25.18
CA TYR A 224 -4.07 10.21 -26.20
C TYR A 224 -3.47 11.25 -27.13
N GLU A 225 -3.25 10.87 -28.39
CA GLU A 225 -3.00 11.81 -29.50
C GLU A 225 -4.25 12.63 -29.79
#